data_6fe8bd610bc76d24fa75c554c03ac43f
#
_entry.id   6fe8bd610bc76d24fa75c554c03ac43f
#
_cell.length_a   1.000
_cell.length_b   1.000
_cell.length_c   1.000
_cell.angle_alpha   90.00
_cell.angle_beta   90.00
_cell.angle_gamma   90.00
#
_symmetry.space_group_name_H-M   'P 1'
#
loop_
_entity.id
_entity.type
_entity.pdbx_description
1 polymer ?
#
loop_
_entity_poly.entity_id
_entity_poly.type
_entity_poly.pdbx_seq_one_letter_code
_entity_poly.pdbx_strand_id
1 'polypeptide(L)'
;MSYPVFASNVPTAEGKCPTFADSRSAFVPTVSVIIPVRNRSEVIVRCLQSVAAQTYERVRLIVVDNGSTDDTRSRVADWMSANAGRFVETCLLDEPRSGANAARNRGLRAVTDGYVAFFDSDDEMSPDFLTQMLAALRKDAAAQWVLARTRMIFPDGTEQVRHGVPHPSAAHHLLSAQVSTQSFVAEANLLRAVGGWDETLTCWQDYELGFRLLRAAPRTAWCSSVFHRIYRTPDSITGASLSENAEGIVHVLRKLAEQVEKVPHFPPHTLDIQLNGGHFATPSSDFSPIAAGGFPKGAESSAQAVDGSPTVADSTSIAEHATAEQAQCRLALWLRVHIIAGQFRAEGASSTADALLSAVGALLRRVSWLDLVVARLLLAYSSQGGRGAWRFAALWTRLR
;
A
#
# COMPACT_ATOMS: atom_id res chain seq x y z
N MET A 1 -18.90 17.88 -69.36
CA MET A 1 -18.54 18.51 -68.09
C MET A 1 -17.62 17.55 -67.37
N SER A 2 -16.32 17.89 -67.38
CA SER A 2 -15.26 16.97 -66.86
C SER A 2 -14.85 17.47 -65.48
N TYR A 3 -14.83 16.56 -64.52
CA TYR A 3 -14.31 16.83 -63.17
C TYR A 3 -12.79 16.62 -63.11
N PRO A 4 -12.01 17.46 -62.42
CA PRO A 4 -10.57 17.27 -62.29
C PRO A 4 -10.24 16.27 -61.21
N VAL A 5 -9.29 15.37 -61.48
CA VAL A 5 -8.67 14.41 -60.56
C VAL A 5 -7.65 15.15 -59.73
N PHE A 6 -7.83 15.20 -58.39
CA PHE A 6 -6.82 15.68 -57.46
C PHE A 6 -5.89 14.52 -57.07
N ALA A 7 -4.61 14.65 -57.37
CA ALA A 7 -3.55 13.78 -56.93
C ALA A 7 -3.27 14.03 -55.45
N SER A 8 -3.39 12.98 -54.63
CA SER A 8 -3.05 13.01 -53.21
C SER A 8 -1.55 12.74 -53.02
N ASN A 9 -0.80 13.80 -52.69
CA ASN A 9 0.54 13.64 -52.12
C ASN A 9 0.39 13.29 -50.62
N VAL A 10 0.64 12.05 -50.26
CA VAL A 10 0.80 11.59 -48.88
C VAL A 10 2.30 11.62 -48.57
N PRO A 11 2.77 12.41 -47.60
CA PRO A 11 4.14 12.28 -47.12
C PRO A 11 4.22 11.02 -46.24
N THR A 12 5.08 10.08 -46.63
CA THR A 12 5.51 8.96 -45.77
C THR A 12 6.43 9.49 -44.69
N ALA A 13 5.85 9.85 -43.55
CA ALA A 13 6.62 10.06 -42.31
C ALA A 13 6.77 8.69 -41.63
N GLU A 14 7.98 8.13 -41.69
CA GLU A 14 8.39 7.05 -40.76
C GLU A 14 8.44 7.57 -39.32
N GLY A 15 7.27 7.66 -38.67
CA GLY A 15 7.13 7.95 -37.30
C GLY A 15 7.32 6.66 -36.49
N LYS A 16 8.43 6.53 -35.77
CA LYS A 16 8.55 5.52 -34.69
C LYS A 16 7.37 5.70 -33.77
N CYS A 17 6.59 4.63 -33.59
CA CYS A 17 5.54 4.56 -32.58
C CYS A 17 6.18 4.83 -31.21
N PRO A 18 5.78 5.85 -30.44
CA PRO A 18 6.37 6.11 -29.13
C PRO A 18 6.11 4.88 -28.25
N THR A 19 7.18 4.37 -27.62
CA THR A 19 7.07 3.27 -26.67
C THR A 19 6.24 3.76 -25.46
N PHE A 20 5.52 2.84 -24.80
CA PHE A 20 4.63 3.13 -23.68
C PHE A 20 5.33 3.88 -22.51
N ALA A 21 6.66 3.80 -22.44
CA ALA A 21 7.50 4.55 -21.49
C ALA A 21 7.59 6.05 -21.83
N ASP A 22 7.63 6.43 -23.12
CA ASP A 22 7.71 7.82 -23.56
C ASP A 22 6.39 8.58 -23.35
N SER A 23 5.24 7.90 -23.38
CA SER A 23 3.94 8.53 -23.18
C SER A 23 3.69 8.97 -21.72
N ARG A 24 4.36 8.38 -20.73
CA ARG A 24 4.25 8.81 -19.32
C ARG A 24 4.94 10.15 -19.01
N SER A 25 5.91 10.57 -19.78
CA SER A 25 6.66 11.83 -19.53
C SER A 25 5.90 13.11 -19.96
N ALA A 26 4.91 13.00 -20.85
CA ALA A 26 4.14 14.13 -21.37
C ALA A 26 2.75 14.29 -20.74
N PHE A 27 2.22 13.25 -20.08
CA PHE A 27 0.88 13.26 -19.48
C PHE A 27 0.95 13.47 -17.97
N VAL A 28 0.32 14.54 -17.47
CA VAL A 28 0.17 14.81 -16.04
C VAL A 28 -1.06 14.02 -15.55
N PRO A 29 -0.87 12.94 -14.78
CA PRO A 29 -1.98 12.07 -14.39
C PRO A 29 -2.94 12.77 -13.43
N THR A 30 -4.21 12.37 -13.42
CA THR A 30 -5.17 12.80 -12.41
C THR A 30 -5.00 11.96 -11.14
N VAL A 31 -5.06 12.60 -9.97
CA VAL A 31 -5.13 11.90 -8.67
C VAL A 31 -6.53 12.08 -8.11
N SER A 32 -7.24 10.98 -7.90
CA SER A 32 -8.53 10.96 -7.21
C SER A 32 -8.31 10.84 -5.71
N VAL A 33 -8.68 11.87 -4.95
CA VAL A 33 -8.70 11.83 -3.49
C VAL A 33 -10.08 11.37 -3.06
N ILE A 34 -10.15 10.21 -2.39
CA ILE A 34 -11.41 9.58 -1.93
C ILE A 34 -11.52 9.76 -0.43
N ILE A 35 -12.59 10.43 0.02
CA ILE A 35 -12.87 10.74 1.42
C ILE A 35 -14.18 10.08 1.84
N PRO A 36 -14.16 8.99 2.62
CA PRO A 36 -15.36 8.48 3.29
C PRO A 36 -15.73 9.42 4.44
N VAL A 37 -17.00 9.76 4.56
CA VAL A 37 -17.48 10.62 5.64
C VAL A 37 -18.77 10.11 6.25
N ARG A 38 -18.88 10.21 7.58
CA ARG A 38 -20.12 9.95 8.32
C ARG A 38 -20.13 10.73 9.61
N ASN A 39 -21.14 11.60 9.81
CA ASN A 39 -21.30 12.40 11.02
C ASN A 39 -20.01 13.15 11.43
N ARG A 40 -19.55 14.03 10.54
CA ARG A 40 -18.31 14.82 10.71
C ARG A 40 -18.53 16.30 10.40
N SER A 41 -19.75 16.81 10.63
CA SER A 41 -20.12 18.19 10.31
C SER A 41 -19.17 19.24 10.88
N GLU A 42 -18.56 18.98 12.06
CA GLU A 42 -17.66 19.93 12.70
C GLU A 42 -16.25 20.00 12.07
N VAL A 43 -15.76 18.87 11.53
CA VAL A 43 -14.35 18.74 11.12
C VAL A 43 -14.15 18.61 9.60
N ILE A 44 -15.18 18.21 8.85
CA ILE A 44 -15.08 17.88 7.42
C ILE A 44 -14.56 19.07 6.59
N VAL A 45 -14.96 20.30 6.89
CA VAL A 45 -14.53 21.48 6.14
C VAL A 45 -13.02 21.69 6.24
N ARG A 46 -12.42 21.44 7.41
CA ARG A 46 -10.96 21.50 7.62
C ARG A 46 -10.25 20.47 6.75
N CYS A 47 -10.73 19.25 6.70
CA CYS A 47 -10.22 18.19 5.82
C CYS A 47 -10.28 18.63 4.35
N LEU A 48 -11.44 19.09 3.85
CA LEU A 48 -11.63 19.52 2.48
C LEU A 48 -10.73 20.72 2.10
N GLN A 49 -10.56 21.68 3.00
CA GLN A 49 -9.63 22.81 2.83
C GLN A 49 -8.18 22.32 2.66
N SER A 50 -7.75 21.33 3.43
CA SER A 50 -6.41 20.78 3.32
C SER A 50 -6.17 20.06 1.98
N VAL A 51 -7.19 19.42 1.42
CA VAL A 51 -7.14 18.82 0.07
C VAL A 51 -7.14 19.91 -1.02
N ALA A 52 -7.91 20.97 -0.85
CA ALA A 52 -7.88 22.10 -1.78
C ALA A 52 -6.54 22.84 -1.78
N ALA A 53 -5.81 22.82 -0.67
CA ALA A 53 -4.49 23.43 -0.52
C ALA A 53 -3.35 22.63 -1.19
N GLN A 54 -3.62 21.49 -1.85
CA GLN A 54 -2.58 20.70 -2.52
C GLN A 54 -1.89 21.52 -3.62
N THR A 55 -0.57 21.43 -3.70
CA THR A 55 0.22 22.06 -4.78
C THR A 55 0.11 21.32 -6.11
N TYR A 56 -0.44 20.10 -6.10
CA TYR A 56 -0.74 19.34 -7.29
C TYR A 56 -2.09 19.80 -7.90
N GLU A 57 -2.10 20.15 -9.16
CA GLU A 57 -3.26 20.80 -9.79
C GLU A 57 -4.34 19.83 -10.26
N ARG A 58 -3.94 18.64 -10.72
CA ARG A 58 -4.89 17.67 -11.32
C ARG A 58 -5.49 16.74 -10.28
N VAL A 59 -6.26 17.30 -9.36
CA VAL A 59 -6.96 16.57 -8.30
C VAL A 59 -8.44 16.42 -8.66
N ARG A 60 -8.95 15.17 -8.59
CA ARG A 60 -10.39 14.86 -8.55
C ARG A 60 -10.76 14.62 -7.10
N LEU A 61 -11.76 15.31 -6.59
CA LEU A 61 -12.24 15.14 -5.22
C LEU A 61 -13.51 14.28 -5.22
N ILE A 62 -13.47 13.15 -4.54
CA ILE A 62 -14.60 12.23 -4.38
C ILE A 62 -14.91 12.11 -2.89
N VAL A 63 -16.01 12.70 -2.44
CA VAL A 63 -16.50 12.53 -1.08
C VAL A 63 -17.65 11.53 -1.11
N VAL A 64 -17.61 10.55 -0.20
CA VAL A 64 -18.64 9.51 -0.12
C VAL A 64 -19.31 9.58 1.25
N ASP A 65 -20.54 10.06 1.26
CA ASP A 65 -21.37 10.08 2.47
C ASP A 65 -21.88 8.68 2.78
N ASN A 66 -21.52 8.18 3.96
CA ASN A 66 -21.89 6.84 4.43
C ASN A 66 -23.07 6.88 5.39
N GLY A 67 -24.13 7.59 5.01
CA GLY A 67 -25.36 7.71 5.77
C GLY A 67 -25.22 8.64 6.97
N SER A 68 -24.74 9.87 6.77
CA SER A 68 -24.73 10.90 7.79
C SER A 68 -26.17 11.31 8.16
N THR A 69 -26.38 11.57 9.45
CA THR A 69 -27.66 12.01 10.03
C THR A 69 -27.59 13.44 10.56
N ASP A 70 -26.40 14.05 10.52
CA ASP A 70 -26.14 15.45 10.86
C ASP A 70 -25.96 16.31 9.58
N ASP A 71 -25.52 17.54 9.73
CA ASP A 71 -25.33 18.49 8.63
C ASP A 71 -24.10 18.20 7.74
N THR A 72 -23.41 17.05 7.92
CA THR A 72 -22.18 16.71 7.17
C THR A 72 -22.41 16.83 5.66
N ARG A 73 -23.47 16.20 5.14
CA ARG A 73 -23.75 16.15 3.71
C ARG A 73 -23.99 17.54 3.10
N SER A 74 -24.83 18.37 3.75
CA SER A 74 -25.09 19.73 3.27
C SER A 74 -23.82 20.59 3.29
N ARG A 75 -23.03 20.52 4.36
CA ARG A 75 -21.75 21.25 4.45
C ARG A 75 -20.76 20.84 3.36
N VAL A 76 -20.68 19.54 3.05
CA VAL A 76 -19.84 19.06 1.95
C VAL A 76 -20.33 19.61 0.60
N ALA A 77 -21.65 19.53 0.34
CA ALA A 77 -22.24 20.01 -0.92
C ALA A 77 -21.99 21.51 -1.13
N ASP A 78 -22.24 22.33 -0.11
CA ASP A 78 -22.05 23.78 -0.13
C ASP A 78 -20.56 24.12 -0.37
N TRP A 79 -19.66 23.45 0.38
CA TRP A 79 -18.24 23.67 0.25
C TRP A 79 -17.72 23.27 -1.14
N MET A 80 -18.14 22.11 -1.67
CA MET A 80 -17.74 21.65 -3.01
C MET A 80 -18.23 22.61 -4.10
N SER A 81 -19.46 23.10 -3.99
CA SER A 81 -20.01 24.09 -4.92
C SER A 81 -19.16 25.37 -4.94
N ALA A 82 -18.78 25.88 -3.77
CA ALA A 82 -17.96 27.09 -3.64
C ALA A 82 -16.52 26.92 -4.13
N ASN A 83 -15.99 25.68 -4.16
CA ASN A 83 -14.59 25.39 -4.47
C ASN A 83 -14.40 24.52 -5.73
N ALA A 84 -15.45 24.31 -6.53
CA ALA A 84 -15.40 23.42 -7.70
C ALA A 84 -14.26 23.75 -8.68
N GLY A 85 -13.97 25.02 -8.91
CA GLY A 85 -12.91 25.49 -9.81
C GLY A 85 -11.48 25.10 -9.38
N ARG A 86 -11.29 24.59 -8.14
CA ARG A 86 -10.00 24.13 -7.66
C ARG A 86 -9.66 22.71 -8.15
N PHE A 87 -10.63 21.93 -8.56
CA PHE A 87 -10.52 20.52 -8.88
C PHE A 87 -10.80 20.28 -10.37
N VAL A 88 -10.21 19.21 -10.94
CA VAL A 88 -10.61 18.77 -12.29
C VAL A 88 -12.05 18.24 -12.29
N GLU A 89 -12.48 17.71 -11.16
CA GLU A 89 -13.84 17.21 -10.94
C GLU A 89 -14.12 17.10 -9.44
N THR A 90 -15.37 17.35 -9.04
CA THR A 90 -15.85 17.09 -7.68
C THR A 90 -17.06 16.17 -7.74
N CYS A 91 -17.12 15.18 -6.83
CA CYS A 91 -18.16 14.18 -6.80
C CYS A 91 -18.59 13.91 -5.36
N LEU A 92 -19.86 14.13 -5.02
CA LEU A 92 -20.46 13.74 -3.75
C LEU A 92 -21.37 12.52 -3.99
N LEU A 93 -20.98 11.39 -3.44
CA LEU A 93 -21.65 10.10 -3.61
C LEU A 93 -22.28 9.64 -2.31
N ASP A 94 -23.32 8.79 -2.44
CA ASP A 94 -23.95 8.10 -1.32
C ASP A 94 -23.53 6.62 -1.30
N GLU A 95 -23.27 6.10 -0.09
CA GLU A 95 -23.11 4.67 0.15
C GLU A 95 -23.97 4.27 1.36
N PRO A 96 -25.12 3.62 1.11
CA PRO A 96 -26.05 3.22 2.17
C PRO A 96 -25.56 2.05 3.02
N ARG A 97 -24.62 1.23 2.50
CA ARG A 97 -24.03 0.13 3.27
C ARG A 97 -23.05 0.70 4.29
N SER A 98 -23.32 0.41 5.57
CA SER A 98 -22.49 0.93 6.65
C SER A 98 -21.05 0.44 6.57
N GLY A 99 -20.10 1.33 6.82
CA GLY A 99 -18.68 1.03 6.94
C GLY A 99 -17.78 1.84 6.00
N ALA A 100 -16.67 2.34 6.53
CA ALA A 100 -15.71 3.16 5.79
C ALA A 100 -15.17 2.45 4.54
N ASN A 101 -15.01 1.12 4.58
CA ASN A 101 -14.53 0.33 3.45
C ASN A 101 -15.55 0.29 2.29
N ALA A 102 -16.83 0.19 2.59
CA ALA A 102 -17.90 0.27 1.59
C ALA A 102 -17.88 1.66 0.91
N ALA A 103 -17.74 2.74 1.70
CA ALA A 103 -17.61 4.08 1.17
C ALA A 103 -16.33 4.28 0.33
N ARG A 104 -15.16 3.80 0.78
CA ARG A 104 -13.92 3.85 0.00
C ARG A 104 -14.04 3.09 -1.32
N ASN A 105 -14.64 1.91 -1.31
CA ASN A 105 -14.91 1.13 -2.52
C ASN A 105 -15.94 1.81 -3.44
N ARG A 106 -16.96 2.47 -2.89
CA ARG A 106 -17.90 3.27 -3.68
C ARG A 106 -17.19 4.38 -4.43
N GLY A 107 -16.27 5.08 -3.76
CA GLY A 107 -15.40 6.08 -4.38
C GLY A 107 -14.47 5.48 -5.43
N LEU A 108 -13.81 4.35 -5.14
CA LEU A 108 -12.91 3.66 -6.07
C LEU A 108 -13.62 3.21 -7.36
N ARG A 109 -14.89 2.79 -7.27
CA ARG A 109 -15.70 2.45 -8.45
C ARG A 109 -15.99 3.65 -9.34
N ALA A 110 -16.01 4.86 -8.79
CA ALA A 110 -16.22 6.10 -9.57
C ALA A 110 -14.94 6.61 -10.26
N VAL A 111 -13.78 6.12 -9.88
CA VAL A 111 -12.51 6.47 -10.54
C VAL A 111 -12.42 5.73 -11.88
N THR A 112 -12.10 6.41 -12.96
CA THR A 112 -11.93 5.80 -14.29
C THR A 112 -10.47 5.41 -14.55
N ASP A 113 -9.53 6.30 -14.16
CA ASP A 113 -8.11 6.23 -14.51
C ASP A 113 -7.23 6.96 -13.48
N GLY A 114 -5.93 6.94 -13.69
CA GLY A 114 -4.94 7.66 -12.89
C GLY A 114 -4.64 7.01 -11.55
N TYR A 115 -4.33 7.84 -10.58
CA TYR A 115 -3.94 7.43 -9.23
C TYR A 115 -5.04 7.71 -8.21
N VAL A 116 -4.99 6.99 -7.10
CA VAL A 116 -5.91 7.13 -5.97
C VAL A 116 -5.13 7.36 -4.69
N ALA A 117 -5.60 8.34 -3.91
CA ALA A 117 -5.25 8.54 -2.51
C ALA A 117 -6.53 8.42 -1.67
N PHE A 118 -6.51 7.62 -0.61
CA PHE A 118 -7.59 7.58 0.38
C PHE A 118 -7.23 8.52 1.52
N PHE A 119 -8.22 9.27 2.00
CA PHE A 119 -7.99 10.23 3.07
C PHE A 119 -9.17 10.25 4.04
N ASP A 120 -8.89 10.28 5.34
CA ASP A 120 -9.93 10.24 6.36
C ASP A 120 -10.47 11.66 6.63
N SER A 121 -11.76 11.76 6.92
CA SER A 121 -12.53 13.01 6.95
C SER A 121 -12.26 13.92 8.15
N ASP A 122 -11.50 13.45 9.13
CA ASP A 122 -11.15 14.15 10.38
C ASP A 122 -9.70 14.61 10.44
N ASP A 123 -8.91 14.36 9.39
CA ASP A 123 -7.48 14.67 9.31
C ASP A 123 -7.15 15.84 8.38
N GLU A 124 -5.88 16.27 8.35
CA GLU A 124 -5.37 17.33 7.49
C GLU A 124 -4.27 16.82 6.55
N MET A 125 -4.48 16.98 5.23
CA MET A 125 -3.51 16.60 4.19
C MET A 125 -2.41 17.66 4.08
N SER A 126 -1.15 17.23 4.07
CA SER A 126 0.00 18.13 3.84
C SER A 126 -0.05 18.72 2.43
N PRO A 127 0.21 20.02 2.23
CA PRO A 127 -0.03 20.71 0.95
C PRO A 127 0.76 20.14 -0.25
N ASP A 128 1.93 19.58 -0.01
CA ASP A 128 2.85 19.06 -1.04
C ASP A 128 2.80 17.54 -1.21
N PHE A 129 1.88 16.85 -0.51
CA PHE A 129 1.80 15.39 -0.49
C PHE A 129 1.69 14.80 -1.89
N LEU A 130 0.67 15.16 -2.65
CA LEU A 130 0.45 14.59 -3.98
C LEU A 130 1.60 14.89 -4.94
N THR A 131 2.15 16.11 -4.89
CA THR A 131 3.29 16.52 -5.73
C THR A 131 4.51 15.65 -5.44
N GLN A 132 4.87 15.45 -4.18
CA GLN A 132 6.04 14.67 -3.80
C GLN A 132 5.84 13.16 -4.04
N MET A 133 4.66 12.63 -3.80
CA MET A 133 4.34 11.22 -4.06
C MET A 133 4.45 10.90 -5.55
N LEU A 134 3.87 11.73 -6.42
CA LEU A 134 3.97 11.54 -7.86
C LEU A 134 5.39 11.77 -8.39
N ALA A 135 6.16 12.67 -7.76
CA ALA A 135 7.57 12.84 -8.09
C ALA A 135 8.40 11.58 -7.75
N ALA A 136 8.09 10.89 -6.64
CA ALA A 136 8.73 9.62 -6.29
C ALA A 136 8.35 8.50 -7.28
N LEU A 137 7.08 8.40 -7.70
CA LEU A 137 6.64 7.44 -8.72
C LEU A 137 7.31 7.68 -10.08
N ARG A 138 7.51 8.95 -10.47
CA ARG A 138 8.21 9.27 -11.72
C ARG A 138 9.67 8.82 -11.74
N LYS A 139 10.34 8.78 -10.57
CA LYS A 139 11.71 8.29 -10.44
C LYS A 139 11.82 6.77 -10.52
N ASP A 140 10.74 6.05 -10.25
CA ASP A 140 10.66 4.60 -10.35
C ASP A 140 9.48 4.18 -11.23
N ALA A 141 9.70 4.19 -12.54
CA ALA A 141 8.66 3.93 -13.54
C ALA A 141 8.06 2.51 -13.47
N ALA A 142 8.74 1.57 -12.82
CA ALA A 142 8.23 0.22 -12.62
C ALA A 142 7.34 0.08 -11.36
N ALA A 143 7.31 1.09 -10.48
CA ALA A 143 6.43 1.09 -9.32
C ALA A 143 5.02 1.57 -9.71
N GLN A 144 4.00 0.81 -9.30
CA GLN A 144 2.58 1.15 -9.51
C GLN A 144 2.00 1.93 -8.32
N TRP A 145 2.74 2.03 -7.24
CA TRP A 145 2.34 2.74 -6.03
C TRP A 145 3.54 3.23 -5.24
N VAL A 146 3.30 4.20 -4.37
CA VAL A 146 4.32 4.87 -3.56
C VAL A 146 3.88 4.92 -2.11
N LEU A 147 4.84 4.78 -1.22
CA LEU A 147 4.66 4.87 0.23
C LEU A 147 5.38 6.08 0.81
N ALA A 148 4.81 6.64 1.87
CA ALA A 148 5.42 7.66 2.71
C ALA A 148 5.12 7.40 4.20
N ARG A 149 5.73 8.20 5.08
CA ARG A 149 5.40 8.20 6.51
C ARG A 149 4.33 9.23 6.82
N THR A 150 3.59 8.98 7.89
CA THR A 150 2.56 9.89 8.40
C THR A 150 2.87 10.29 9.84
N ARG A 151 2.29 11.40 10.28
CA ARG A 151 2.44 11.94 11.63
C ARG A 151 1.12 11.84 12.37
N MET A 152 1.14 11.24 13.54
CA MET A 152 0.00 11.17 14.45
C MET A 152 0.10 12.28 15.47
N ILE A 153 -1.01 12.96 15.72
CA ILE A 153 -1.16 14.01 16.73
C ILE A 153 -2.04 13.45 17.84
N PHE A 154 -1.54 13.42 19.07
CA PHE A 154 -2.28 12.92 20.22
C PHE A 154 -3.02 14.07 20.94
N PRO A 155 -4.06 13.77 21.76
CA PRO A 155 -4.84 14.80 22.47
C PRO A 155 -4.01 15.68 23.40
N ASP A 156 -2.89 15.18 23.91
CA ASP A 156 -1.94 15.93 24.74
C ASP A 156 -1.00 16.84 23.94
N GLY A 157 -1.18 16.90 22.60
CA GLY A 157 -0.33 17.67 21.69
C GLY A 157 0.98 16.98 21.29
N THR A 158 1.26 15.79 21.83
CA THR A 158 2.45 15.04 21.41
C THR A 158 2.31 14.54 19.98
N GLU A 159 3.44 14.45 19.28
CA GLU A 159 3.50 13.99 17.88
C GLU A 159 4.32 12.71 17.77
N GLN A 160 3.85 11.77 16.98
CA GLN A 160 4.59 10.55 16.68
C GLN A 160 4.60 10.28 15.18
N VAL A 161 5.79 10.11 14.59
CA VAL A 161 5.92 9.65 13.22
C VAL A 161 5.66 8.15 13.16
N ARG A 162 4.68 7.74 12.35
CA ARG A 162 4.40 6.33 12.11
C ARG A 162 5.58 5.70 11.35
N HIS A 163 6.00 4.54 11.80
CA HIS A 163 7.08 3.81 11.16
C HIS A 163 6.72 3.46 9.70
N GLY A 164 7.72 3.53 8.85
CA GLY A 164 7.67 3.10 7.47
C GLY A 164 9.10 2.99 6.95
N VAL A 165 9.36 1.99 6.13
CA VAL A 165 10.66 1.75 5.51
C VAL A 165 10.53 1.78 3.99
N PRO A 166 11.61 2.13 3.28
CA PRO A 166 11.67 1.95 1.83
C PRO A 166 11.45 0.47 1.46
N HIS A 167 10.67 0.22 0.44
CA HIS A 167 10.45 -1.10 -0.16
C HIS A 167 10.15 -2.22 0.86
N PRO A 168 9.09 -2.11 1.67
CA PRO A 168 8.77 -3.15 2.64
C PRO A 168 8.33 -4.43 1.93
N SER A 169 8.79 -5.59 2.40
CA SER A 169 8.23 -6.86 1.96
C SER A 169 6.86 -7.14 2.60
N ALA A 170 6.08 -8.04 2.01
CA ALA A 170 4.82 -8.49 2.60
C ALA A 170 5.04 -9.10 4.00
N ALA A 171 6.09 -9.89 4.19
CA ALA A 171 6.46 -10.45 5.50
C ALA A 171 6.79 -9.35 6.52
N HIS A 172 7.55 -8.31 6.12
CA HIS A 172 7.84 -7.19 7.02
C HIS A 172 6.56 -6.44 7.41
N HIS A 173 5.64 -6.25 6.47
CA HIS A 173 4.34 -5.63 6.75
C HIS A 173 3.50 -6.45 7.74
N LEU A 174 3.49 -7.79 7.60
CA LEU A 174 2.79 -8.68 8.54
C LEU A 174 3.35 -8.58 9.97
N LEU A 175 4.65 -8.40 10.14
CA LEU A 175 5.25 -8.18 11.47
C LEU A 175 4.96 -6.80 12.04
N SER A 176 5.03 -5.77 11.18
CA SER A 176 4.94 -4.38 11.59
C SER A 176 4.27 -3.59 10.46
N ALA A 177 3.02 -3.22 10.64
CA ALA A 177 2.21 -2.54 9.64
C ALA A 177 2.96 -1.36 9.00
N GLN A 178 3.35 -1.49 7.72
CA GLN A 178 4.10 -0.50 6.95
C GLN A 178 3.18 0.40 6.13
N VAL A 179 2.00 -0.09 5.80
CA VAL A 179 0.98 0.60 5.00
C VAL A 179 -0.12 1.07 5.93
N SER A 180 -0.57 2.30 5.75
CA SER A 180 -1.78 2.85 6.39
C SER A 180 -2.61 3.60 5.36
N THR A 181 -3.90 3.79 5.63
CA THR A 181 -4.87 4.40 4.72
C THR A 181 -4.33 5.64 4.01
N GLN A 182 -3.66 6.52 4.75
CA GLN A 182 -3.20 7.81 4.25
C GLN A 182 -1.71 7.85 3.89
N SER A 183 -1.02 6.70 3.91
CA SER A 183 0.43 6.64 3.67
C SER A 183 0.81 6.30 2.24
N PHE A 184 -0.15 6.10 1.34
CA PHE A 184 0.14 5.67 -0.02
C PHE A 184 -0.68 6.38 -1.09
N VAL A 185 -0.13 6.38 -2.30
CA VAL A 185 -0.83 6.70 -3.54
C VAL A 185 -0.59 5.53 -4.49
N ALA A 186 -1.65 5.00 -5.11
CA ALA A 186 -1.56 3.83 -5.96
C ALA A 186 -2.33 4.01 -7.28
N GLU A 187 -1.93 3.30 -8.32
CA GLU A 187 -2.70 3.22 -9.57
C GLU A 187 -4.10 2.65 -9.28
N ALA A 188 -5.13 3.26 -9.86
CA ALA A 188 -6.50 2.80 -9.70
C ALA A 188 -6.69 1.35 -10.15
N ASN A 189 -5.99 0.93 -11.21
CA ASN A 189 -6.04 -0.43 -11.72
C ASN A 189 -5.44 -1.46 -10.75
N LEU A 190 -4.33 -1.12 -10.07
CA LEU A 190 -3.76 -1.98 -9.03
C LEU A 190 -4.76 -2.20 -7.89
N LEU A 191 -5.38 -1.12 -7.40
CA LEU A 191 -6.39 -1.21 -6.33
C LEU A 191 -7.58 -2.08 -6.71
N ARG A 192 -8.05 -2.00 -7.97
CA ARG A 192 -9.12 -2.87 -8.49
C ARG A 192 -8.66 -4.32 -8.62
N ALA A 193 -7.44 -4.54 -9.13
CA ALA A 193 -6.89 -5.89 -9.33
C ALA A 193 -6.76 -6.65 -8.01
N VAL A 194 -6.43 -5.97 -6.90
CA VAL A 194 -6.41 -6.60 -5.58
C VAL A 194 -7.80 -6.67 -4.93
N GLY A 195 -8.87 -6.18 -5.56
CA GLY A 195 -10.25 -6.26 -5.08
C GLY A 195 -10.68 -5.12 -4.17
N GLY A 196 -9.90 -4.02 -4.06
CA GLY A 196 -10.22 -2.88 -3.20
C GLY A 196 -10.15 -3.21 -1.70
N TRP A 197 -10.95 -2.52 -0.90
CA TRP A 197 -11.05 -2.70 0.55
C TRP A 197 -11.96 -3.87 0.90
N ASP A 198 -11.58 -4.68 1.89
CA ASP A 198 -12.45 -5.74 2.40
C ASP A 198 -13.55 -5.15 3.29
N GLU A 199 -14.78 -5.15 2.78
CA GLU A 199 -15.94 -4.54 3.43
C GLU A 199 -16.40 -5.31 4.68
N THR A 200 -15.87 -6.51 4.95
CA THR A 200 -16.21 -7.30 6.14
C THR A 200 -15.36 -6.93 7.37
N LEU A 201 -14.32 -6.11 7.17
CA LEU A 201 -13.40 -5.73 8.24
C LEU A 201 -13.83 -4.45 8.94
N THR A 202 -13.85 -4.48 10.27
CA THR A 202 -14.20 -3.34 11.13
C THR A 202 -12.98 -2.59 11.66
N CYS A 203 -11.81 -3.24 11.69
CA CYS A 203 -10.54 -2.65 12.11
C CYS A 203 -9.39 -3.22 11.26
N TRP A 204 -8.20 -2.60 11.32
CA TRP A 204 -6.97 -3.01 10.62
C TRP A 204 -7.16 -3.24 9.11
N GLN A 205 -8.07 -2.51 8.51
CA GLN A 205 -8.43 -2.64 7.10
C GLN A 205 -7.24 -2.31 6.18
N ASP A 206 -6.46 -1.30 6.55
CA ASP A 206 -5.24 -0.88 5.86
C ASP A 206 -4.11 -1.90 5.98
N TYR A 207 -4.06 -2.64 7.11
CA TYR A 207 -3.12 -3.73 7.30
C TYR A 207 -3.41 -4.89 6.36
N GLU A 208 -4.65 -5.26 6.17
CA GLU A 208 -5.07 -6.32 5.26
C GLU A 208 -4.88 -5.90 3.78
N LEU A 209 -5.32 -4.70 3.39
CA LEU A 209 -5.13 -4.18 2.05
C LEU A 209 -3.65 -4.05 1.70
N GLY A 210 -2.84 -3.53 2.62
CA GLY A 210 -1.40 -3.39 2.46
C GLY A 210 -0.69 -4.71 2.18
N PHE A 211 -1.13 -5.79 2.82
CA PHE A 211 -0.61 -7.13 2.55
C PHE A 211 -0.91 -7.57 1.11
N ARG A 212 -2.16 -7.39 0.64
CA ARG A 212 -2.53 -7.73 -0.75
C ARG A 212 -1.79 -6.88 -1.78
N LEU A 213 -1.63 -5.58 -1.52
CA LEU A 213 -0.87 -4.69 -2.40
C LEU A 213 0.60 -5.09 -2.50
N LEU A 214 1.27 -5.39 -1.37
CA LEU A 214 2.67 -5.81 -1.36
C LEU A 214 2.90 -7.15 -2.06
N ARG A 215 1.92 -8.06 -2.02
CA ARG A 215 1.99 -9.32 -2.77
C ARG A 215 1.71 -9.14 -4.27
N ALA A 216 0.82 -8.23 -4.63
CA ALA A 216 0.47 -7.97 -6.03
C ALA A 216 1.52 -7.14 -6.75
N ALA A 217 2.08 -6.14 -6.07
CA ALA A 217 3.06 -5.20 -6.60
C ALA A 217 4.15 -4.95 -5.54
N PRO A 218 5.11 -5.88 -5.38
CA PRO A 218 6.12 -5.80 -4.32
C PRO A 218 7.10 -4.63 -4.51
N ARG A 219 7.26 -4.14 -5.76
CA ARG A 219 8.05 -2.93 -6.03
C ARG A 219 7.23 -1.70 -5.67
N THR A 220 7.70 -0.96 -4.67
CA THR A 220 7.10 0.30 -4.22
C THR A 220 8.06 1.45 -4.47
N ALA A 221 7.58 2.60 -4.93
CA ALA A 221 8.33 3.84 -4.80
C ALA A 221 8.30 4.31 -3.33
N TRP A 222 9.29 5.11 -2.94
CA TRP A 222 9.41 5.63 -1.58
C TRP A 222 9.56 7.14 -1.57
N CYS A 223 8.72 7.82 -0.80
CA CYS A 223 8.87 9.22 -0.45
C CYS A 223 9.36 9.35 0.99
N SER A 224 10.54 9.94 1.19
CA SER A 224 11.16 10.04 2.52
C SER A 224 10.52 11.07 3.44
N SER A 225 9.68 11.96 2.91
CA SER A 225 8.96 12.97 3.68
C SER A 225 7.96 12.36 4.65
N VAL A 226 7.57 13.14 5.65
CA VAL A 226 6.52 12.79 6.62
C VAL A 226 5.35 13.72 6.37
N PHE A 227 4.19 13.11 6.09
CA PHE A 227 3.00 13.86 5.70
C PHE A 227 1.88 13.73 6.70
N HIS A 228 0.91 14.63 6.55
CA HIS A 228 -0.38 14.70 7.21
C HIS A 228 -0.31 14.99 8.71
N ARG A 229 -1.44 15.40 9.21
CA ARG A 229 -1.74 15.51 10.64
C ARG A 229 -2.91 14.60 10.90
N ILE A 230 -2.60 13.39 11.40
CA ILE A 230 -3.59 12.37 11.73
C ILE A 230 -3.94 12.54 13.21
N TYR A 231 -5.15 13.02 13.48
CA TYR A 231 -5.61 13.32 14.82
C TYR A 231 -6.11 12.05 15.52
N ARG A 232 -5.50 11.77 16.67
CA ARG A 232 -5.94 10.66 17.54
C ARG A 232 -6.96 11.21 18.53
N THR A 233 -8.18 10.69 18.43
CA THR A 233 -9.25 11.01 19.39
C THR A 233 -9.58 9.77 20.20
N PRO A 234 -10.16 9.91 21.42
CA PRO A 234 -10.62 8.75 22.20
C PRO A 234 -11.59 7.85 21.44
N ASP A 235 -12.43 8.45 20.57
CA ASP A 235 -13.43 7.74 19.76
C ASP A 235 -12.88 7.15 18.47
N SER A 236 -11.57 7.29 18.19
CA SER A 236 -10.98 6.71 16.99
C SER A 236 -10.86 5.19 17.13
N ILE A 237 -11.18 4.44 16.06
CA ILE A 237 -11.06 2.96 16.01
C ILE A 237 -9.68 2.48 16.49
N THR A 238 -8.64 3.26 16.25
CA THR A 238 -7.27 2.96 16.66
C THR A 238 -6.89 3.56 18.03
N GLY A 239 -7.77 4.31 18.68
CA GLY A 239 -7.62 4.83 20.06
C GLY A 239 -8.07 3.84 21.13
N ALA A 240 -8.97 2.94 20.78
CA ALA A 240 -9.45 1.88 21.65
C ALA A 240 -8.34 0.87 22.02
N SER A 241 -8.48 0.20 23.16
CA SER A 241 -7.60 -0.91 23.55
C SER A 241 -7.68 -2.07 22.52
N LEU A 242 -6.67 -2.93 22.48
CA LEU A 242 -6.71 -4.11 21.60
C LEU A 242 -7.87 -5.03 21.98
N SER A 243 -8.16 -5.16 23.27
CA SER A 243 -9.25 -6.00 23.79
C SER A 243 -10.64 -5.52 23.37
N GLU A 244 -10.86 -4.21 23.22
CA GLU A 244 -12.11 -3.65 22.70
C GLU A 244 -12.35 -3.97 21.23
N ASN A 245 -11.27 -4.15 20.43
CA ASN A 245 -11.31 -4.52 19.02
C ASN A 245 -11.02 -6.01 18.78
N ALA A 246 -11.06 -6.84 19.81
CA ALA A 246 -10.54 -8.21 19.79
C ALA A 246 -11.14 -9.07 18.67
N GLU A 247 -12.46 -9.07 18.51
CA GLU A 247 -13.15 -9.86 17.47
C GLU A 247 -12.72 -9.43 16.06
N GLY A 248 -12.65 -8.13 15.82
CA GLY A 248 -12.19 -7.58 14.54
C GLY A 248 -10.74 -7.98 14.24
N ILE A 249 -9.85 -7.88 15.25
CA ILE A 249 -8.43 -8.25 15.11
C ILE A 249 -8.28 -9.74 14.81
N VAL A 250 -8.99 -10.61 15.55
CA VAL A 250 -8.99 -12.06 15.30
C VAL A 250 -9.48 -12.37 13.89
N HIS A 251 -10.53 -11.66 13.43
CA HIS A 251 -11.06 -11.84 12.08
C HIS A 251 -10.04 -11.46 11.00
N VAL A 252 -9.37 -10.31 11.12
CA VAL A 252 -8.31 -9.90 10.20
C VAL A 252 -7.16 -10.90 10.17
N LEU A 253 -6.66 -11.32 11.33
CA LEU A 253 -5.52 -12.24 11.40
C LEU A 253 -5.86 -13.63 10.82
N ARG A 254 -7.10 -14.08 10.98
CA ARG A 254 -7.58 -15.31 10.33
C ARG A 254 -7.61 -15.17 8.81
N LYS A 255 -8.16 -14.08 8.29
CA LYS A 255 -8.17 -13.81 6.85
C LYS A 255 -6.75 -13.74 6.27
N LEU A 256 -5.84 -13.06 6.95
CA LEU A 256 -4.45 -13.01 6.53
C LEU A 256 -3.79 -14.41 6.51
N ALA A 257 -4.08 -15.26 7.50
CA ALA A 257 -3.57 -16.64 7.52
C ALA A 257 -4.10 -17.45 6.31
N GLU A 258 -5.37 -17.30 5.98
CA GLU A 258 -5.96 -17.93 4.78
C GLU A 258 -5.33 -17.38 3.48
N GLN A 259 -5.06 -16.07 3.42
CA GLN A 259 -4.44 -15.44 2.24
C GLN A 259 -2.96 -15.84 2.08
N VAL A 260 -2.21 -16.00 3.18
CA VAL A 260 -0.82 -16.48 3.17
C VAL A 260 -0.72 -17.89 2.57
N GLU A 261 -1.71 -18.75 2.85
CA GLU A 261 -1.72 -20.13 2.32
C GLU A 261 -2.17 -20.23 0.84
N LYS A 262 -2.81 -19.19 0.31
CA LYS A 262 -3.19 -19.14 -1.11
C LYS A 262 -2.02 -18.64 -1.95
N VAL A 263 -1.70 -19.36 -3.02
CA VAL A 263 -0.77 -18.83 -4.04
C VAL A 263 -1.42 -17.60 -4.68
N PRO A 264 -0.72 -16.47 -4.82
CA PRO A 264 -1.28 -15.31 -5.49
C PRO A 264 -1.68 -15.65 -6.93
N HIS A 265 -2.95 -15.43 -7.26
CA HIS A 265 -3.40 -15.55 -8.65
C HIS A 265 -3.53 -14.12 -9.21
N PHE A 266 -2.48 -13.67 -9.91
CA PHE A 266 -2.48 -12.37 -10.59
C PHE A 266 -2.70 -12.56 -12.08
N PRO A 267 -3.45 -11.67 -12.74
CA PRO A 267 -3.60 -11.72 -14.19
C PRO A 267 -2.22 -11.58 -14.88
N PRO A 268 -1.99 -12.27 -16.03
CA PRO A 268 -0.69 -12.37 -16.69
C PRO A 268 0.02 -11.04 -16.97
N HIS A 269 -0.73 -9.95 -17.17
CA HIS A 269 -0.16 -8.62 -17.43
C HIS A 269 0.52 -7.96 -16.23
N THR A 270 0.34 -8.46 -15.02
CA THR A 270 1.10 -8.00 -13.84
C THR A 270 2.47 -8.70 -13.76
N LEU A 271 2.64 -9.85 -14.40
CA LEU A 271 3.90 -10.60 -14.44
C LEU A 271 4.83 -10.12 -15.55
N ASP A 272 4.31 -9.67 -16.70
CA ASP A 272 5.12 -9.21 -17.83
C ASP A 272 5.96 -7.95 -17.52
N ILE A 273 5.57 -7.15 -16.52
CA ILE A 273 6.33 -5.96 -16.09
C ILE A 273 7.53 -6.34 -15.20
N GLN A 274 7.53 -7.51 -14.57
CA GLN A 274 8.62 -7.96 -13.69
C GLN A 274 9.80 -8.61 -14.43
N LEU A 275 9.60 -9.10 -15.67
CA LEU A 275 10.60 -9.88 -16.39
C LEU A 275 11.55 -9.03 -17.26
N ASN A 276 11.26 -7.76 -17.48
CA ASN A 276 12.06 -6.88 -18.35
C ASN A 276 12.93 -5.87 -17.61
N GLY A 277 13.80 -6.29 -16.72
CA GLY A 277 14.88 -5.42 -16.31
C GLY A 277 15.32 -5.47 -14.87
N GLY A 278 16.47 -6.04 -14.64
CA GLY A 278 17.30 -5.72 -13.50
C GLY A 278 17.96 -6.92 -12.82
N HIS A 279 19.19 -7.18 -13.17
CA HIS A 279 20.06 -8.01 -12.36
C HIS A 279 20.09 -7.49 -10.93
N PHE A 280 19.61 -8.28 -9.98
CA PHE A 280 19.88 -8.07 -8.56
C PHE A 280 21.35 -8.34 -8.30
N ALA A 281 22.16 -7.29 -8.13
CA ALA A 281 23.46 -7.40 -7.52
C ALA A 281 23.24 -7.62 -6.00
N THR A 282 23.61 -8.79 -5.53
CA THR A 282 23.81 -9.04 -4.09
C THR A 282 24.92 -8.12 -3.59
N PRO A 283 24.80 -7.45 -2.44
CA PRO A 283 25.94 -6.76 -1.86
C PRO A 283 26.90 -7.81 -1.32
N SER A 284 28.04 -7.99 -2.01
CA SER A 284 29.18 -8.68 -1.44
C SER A 284 29.79 -7.82 -0.33
N SER A 285 29.90 -8.41 0.85
CA SER A 285 30.79 -7.95 1.90
C SER A 285 32.23 -8.12 1.44
N ASP A 286 32.94 -7.01 1.18
CA ASP A 286 34.41 -6.97 1.41
C ASP A 286 34.88 -5.53 1.33
N PHE A 287 35.29 -5.02 2.49
CA PHE A 287 36.11 -3.83 2.64
C PHE A 287 37.59 -4.25 2.55
N SER A 288 38.33 -3.71 1.60
CA SER A 288 39.76 -3.41 1.77
C SER A 288 40.30 -2.52 0.62
N PRO A 289 41.38 -1.75 0.84
CA PRO A 289 41.59 -0.46 0.21
C PRO A 289 42.53 -0.42 -0.97
N ILE A 290 42.29 0.59 -1.80
CA ILE A 290 43.19 1.38 -2.69
C ILE A 290 44.51 0.77 -3.15
N ALA A 291 44.66 0.58 -4.47
CA ALA A 291 45.89 0.88 -5.20
C ALA A 291 45.61 1.17 -6.69
N ALA A 292 46.30 2.17 -7.20
CA ALA A 292 46.20 2.75 -8.53
C ALA A 292 46.82 1.87 -9.64
N GLY A 293 46.29 2.01 -10.86
CA GLY A 293 47.11 1.73 -12.05
C GLY A 293 46.43 1.01 -13.21
N GLY A 294 46.31 1.67 -14.36
CA GLY A 294 46.54 1.05 -15.68
C GLY A 294 45.31 0.62 -16.50
N PHE A 295 45.00 1.40 -17.52
CA PHE A 295 44.21 0.95 -18.69
C PHE A 295 45.03 -0.03 -19.55
N PRO A 296 44.40 -1.00 -20.23
CA PRO A 296 44.57 -1.04 -21.67
C PRO A 296 43.27 -1.26 -22.49
N LYS A 297 43.40 -0.89 -23.76
CA LYS A 297 42.42 -0.89 -24.85
C LYS A 297 42.13 -2.30 -25.38
N GLY A 298 40.88 -2.46 -25.88
CA GLY A 298 40.58 -3.18 -27.13
C GLY A 298 40.22 -4.65 -27.02
N ALA A 299 38.97 -4.98 -27.32
CA ALA A 299 38.59 -6.14 -28.14
C ALA A 299 37.14 -6.01 -28.63
N GLU A 300 36.99 -6.05 -29.93
CA GLU A 300 35.70 -6.24 -30.65
C GLU A 300 35.17 -7.63 -30.35
N SER A 301 33.85 -7.76 -30.13
CA SER A 301 33.22 -9.07 -30.19
C SER A 301 31.75 -8.94 -30.69
N SER A 302 31.55 -9.66 -31.75
CA SER A 302 30.37 -9.92 -32.55
C SER A 302 29.06 -10.14 -31.75
N ALA A 303 28.01 -9.41 -32.14
CA ALA A 303 26.65 -9.66 -31.71
C ALA A 303 26.09 -10.92 -32.38
N GLN A 304 25.80 -11.96 -31.60
CA GLN A 304 24.90 -13.04 -31.96
C GLN A 304 23.51 -12.75 -31.37
N ALA A 305 22.50 -12.70 -32.22
CA ALA A 305 21.09 -12.64 -31.84
C ALA A 305 20.72 -13.92 -31.08
N VAL A 306 20.30 -13.80 -29.84
CA VAL A 306 19.74 -14.91 -29.06
C VAL A 306 18.21 -14.83 -29.17
N ASP A 307 17.63 -15.87 -29.78
CA ASP A 307 16.21 -16.17 -29.83
C ASP A 307 15.69 -16.35 -28.38
N GLY A 308 14.84 -15.41 -27.93
CA GLY A 308 14.38 -15.31 -26.53
C GLY A 308 13.05 -16.02 -26.26
N SER A 309 13.00 -17.32 -26.47
CA SER A 309 11.92 -18.12 -25.90
C SER A 309 12.22 -18.39 -24.41
N PRO A 310 11.27 -18.18 -23.45
CA PRO A 310 11.54 -18.43 -22.04
C PRO A 310 11.81 -19.92 -21.81
N THR A 311 12.98 -20.22 -21.24
CA THR A 311 13.40 -21.58 -20.94
C THR A 311 12.70 -22.09 -19.67
N VAL A 312 12.49 -23.42 -19.59
CA VAL A 312 11.86 -24.13 -18.46
C VAL A 312 12.54 -23.82 -17.10
N ALA A 313 13.79 -23.37 -17.12
CA ALA A 313 14.53 -22.93 -15.93
C ALA A 313 13.91 -21.69 -15.24
N ASP A 314 13.30 -20.78 -15.98
CA ASP A 314 12.69 -19.56 -15.41
C ASP A 314 11.43 -19.86 -14.59
N SER A 315 10.62 -20.84 -15.02
CA SER A 315 9.39 -21.21 -14.29
C SER A 315 9.67 -21.89 -12.95
N THR A 316 10.75 -22.65 -12.84
CA THR A 316 11.17 -23.30 -11.59
C THR A 316 11.69 -22.28 -10.60
N SER A 317 12.50 -21.32 -11.03
CA SER A 317 13.00 -20.22 -10.20
C SER A 317 11.86 -19.33 -9.64
N ILE A 318 10.85 -19.01 -10.45
CA ILE A 318 9.68 -18.23 -10.01
C ILE A 318 8.87 -19.01 -8.96
N ALA A 319 8.68 -20.31 -9.16
CA ALA A 319 7.96 -21.15 -8.19
C ALA A 319 8.70 -21.28 -6.86
N GLU A 320 10.03 -21.38 -6.89
CA GLU A 320 10.88 -21.43 -5.69
C GLU A 320 10.84 -20.11 -4.91
N HIS A 321 10.90 -18.96 -5.58
CA HIS A 321 10.79 -17.64 -4.95
C HIS A 321 9.41 -17.44 -4.32
N ALA A 322 8.32 -17.85 -4.99
CA ALA A 322 6.97 -17.77 -4.46
C ALA A 322 6.80 -18.62 -3.19
N THR A 323 7.41 -19.81 -3.14
CA THR A 323 7.39 -20.67 -1.95
C THR A 323 8.20 -20.11 -0.80
N ALA A 324 9.34 -19.49 -1.07
CA ALA A 324 10.18 -18.84 -0.06
C ALA A 324 9.48 -17.61 0.55
N GLU A 325 8.89 -16.76 -0.27
CA GLU A 325 8.10 -15.60 0.21
C GLU A 325 6.91 -16.05 1.06
N GLN A 326 6.20 -17.08 0.62
CA GLN A 326 5.08 -17.65 1.37
C GLN A 326 5.54 -18.17 2.74
N ALA A 327 6.69 -18.83 2.81
CA ALA A 327 7.25 -19.31 4.07
C ALA A 327 7.62 -18.16 5.00
N GLN A 328 8.21 -17.08 4.48
CA GLN A 328 8.52 -15.88 5.24
C GLN A 328 7.25 -15.18 5.74
N CYS A 329 6.22 -15.05 4.92
CA CYS A 329 4.93 -14.49 5.32
C CYS A 329 4.26 -15.33 6.41
N ARG A 330 4.31 -16.66 6.30
CA ARG A 330 3.79 -17.58 7.31
C ARG A 330 4.48 -17.39 8.65
N LEU A 331 5.82 -17.35 8.67
CA LEU A 331 6.59 -17.11 9.88
C LEU A 331 6.28 -15.73 10.48
N ALA A 332 6.27 -14.70 9.65
CA ALA A 332 5.98 -13.33 10.08
C ALA A 332 4.61 -13.22 10.75
N LEU A 333 3.58 -13.78 10.13
CA LEU A 333 2.23 -13.76 10.68
C LEU A 333 2.13 -14.61 11.97
N TRP A 334 2.79 -15.76 12.00
CA TRP A 334 2.87 -16.60 13.20
C TRP A 334 3.44 -15.83 14.40
N LEU A 335 4.56 -15.14 14.21
CA LEU A 335 5.20 -14.34 15.26
C LEU A 335 4.30 -13.15 15.67
N ARG A 336 3.65 -12.49 14.70
CA ARG A 336 2.72 -11.39 14.98
C ARG A 336 1.54 -11.84 15.83
N VAL A 337 0.96 -12.99 15.53
CA VAL A 337 -0.15 -13.58 16.32
C VAL A 337 0.26 -13.80 17.78
N HIS A 338 1.48 -14.30 18.04
CA HIS A 338 1.97 -14.50 19.41
C HIS A 338 2.20 -13.17 20.15
N ILE A 339 2.67 -12.13 19.45
CA ILE A 339 2.81 -10.79 20.04
C ILE A 339 1.44 -10.24 20.43
N ILE A 340 0.45 -10.32 19.55
CA ILE A 340 -0.91 -9.83 19.81
C ILE A 340 -1.59 -10.63 20.91
N ALA A 341 -1.46 -11.96 20.93
CA ALA A 341 -1.98 -12.80 22.02
C ALA A 341 -1.36 -12.42 23.37
N GLY A 342 -0.05 -12.12 23.40
CA GLY A 342 0.61 -11.61 24.59
C GLY A 342 0.07 -10.27 25.06
N GLN A 343 -0.22 -9.36 24.14
CA GLN A 343 -0.83 -8.06 24.45
C GLN A 343 -2.26 -8.22 25.00
N PHE A 344 -3.08 -9.10 24.44
CA PHE A 344 -4.39 -9.45 24.99
C PHE A 344 -4.29 -9.97 26.43
N ARG A 345 -3.31 -10.81 26.74
CA ARG A 345 -3.09 -11.31 28.11
C ARG A 345 -2.66 -10.18 29.05
N ALA A 346 -1.83 -9.24 28.59
CA ALA A 346 -1.42 -8.07 29.37
C ALA A 346 -2.61 -7.14 29.68
N GLU A 347 -3.62 -7.09 28.82
CA GLU A 347 -4.87 -6.35 29.03
C GLU A 347 -5.96 -7.18 29.78
N GLY A 348 -5.64 -8.39 30.25
CA GLY A 348 -6.57 -9.26 30.97
C GLY A 348 -7.49 -10.11 30.08
N ALA A 349 -7.38 -10.04 28.76
CA ALA A 349 -8.20 -10.77 27.78
C ALA A 349 -7.61 -12.15 27.43
N SER A 350 -7.32 -12.99 28.40
CA SER A 350 -6.64 -14.30 28.21
C SER A 350 -7.44 -15.27 27.36
N SER A 351 -8.76 -15.33 27.49
CA SER A 351 -9.62 -16.20 26.67
C SER A 351 -9.55 -15.83 25.18
N THR A 352 -9.50 -14.53 24.86
CA THR A 352 -9.33 -14.04 23.49
C THR A 352 -7.96 -14.41 22.94
N ALA A 353 -6.90 -14.29 23.75
CA ALA A 353 -5.55 -14.71 23.37
C ALA A 353 -5.51 -16.21 22.99
N ASP A 354 -6.14 -17.07 23.79
CA ASP A 354 -6.18 -18.51 23.55
C ASP A 354 -7.03 -18.87 22.31
N ALA A 355 -8.15 -18.18 22.11
CA ALA A 355 -8.97 -18.30 20.91
C ALA A 355 -8.21 -17.89 19.64
N LEU A 356 -7.44 -16.80 19.70
CA LEU A 356 -6.59 -16.32 18.60
C LEU A 356 -5.50 -17.38 18.26
N LEU A 357 -4.76 -17.83 19.25
CA LEU A 357 -3.70 -18.85 19.07
C LEU A 357 -4.25 -20.15 18.50
N SER A 358 -5.43 -20.58 18.95
CA SER A 358 -6.10 -21.78 18.42
C SER A 358 -6.55 -21.56 16.96
N ALA A 359 -7.25 -20.47 16.67
CA ALA A 359 -7.84 -20.21 15.36
C ALA A 359 -6.79 -20.03 14.25
N VAL A 360 -5.71 -19.29 14.54
CA VAL A 360 -4.66 -19.01 13.56
C VAL A 360 -3.56 -20.07 13.58
N GLY A 361 -3.25 -20.65 14.72
CA GLY A 361 -2.27 -21.71 14.86
C GLY A 361 -2.61 -22.97 14.04
N ALA A 362 -3.88 -23.29 13.90
CA ALA A 362 -4.33 -24.39 13.05
C ALA A 362 -4.03 -24.17 11.55
N LEU A 363 -4.09 -22.92 11.09
CA LEU A 363 -3.82 -22.54 9.70
C LEU A 363 -2.31 -22.49 9.38
N LEU A 364 -1.47 -22.15 10.37
CA LEU A 364 -0.03 -21.91 10.20
C LEU A 364 0.85 -23.06 10.71
N ARG A 365 0.44 -24.30 10.59
CA ARG A 365 1.10 -25.49 11.20
C ARG A 365 2.52 -25.81 10.69
N ARG A 366 3.00 -25.20 9.63
CA ARG A 366 4.30 -25.50 9.02
C ARG A 366 5.40 -24.54 9.49
N VAL A 367 5.63 -24.49 10.81
CA VAL A 367 6.75 -23.75 11.41
C VAL A 367 7.73 -24.72 12.08
N SER A 368 9.02 -24.37 12.10
CA SER A 368 10.02 -25.20 12.75
C SER A 368 9.88 -25.14 14.28
N TRP A 369 10.49 -26.10 14.99
CA TRP A 369 10.49 -26.10 16.45
C TRP A 369 11.20 -24.87 17.04
N LEU A 370 12.25 -24.36 16.37
CA LEU A 370 12.95 -23.13 16.76
C LEU A 370 12.01 -21.92 16.66
N ASP A 371 11.25 -21.82 15.58
CA ASP A 371 10.27 -20.75 15.41
C ASP A 371 9.18 -20.81 16.49
N LEU A 372 8.80 -22.02 16.90
CA LEU A 372 7.87 -22.22 18.00
C LEU A 372 8.45 -21.74 19.34
N VAL A 373 9.72 -21.98 19.60
CA VAL A 373 10.41 -21.48 20.80
C VAL A 373 10.43 -19.95 20.80
N VAL A 374 10.83 -19.33 19.69
CA VAL A 374 10.84 -17.86 19.56
C VAL A 374 9.45 -17.28 19.73
N ALA A 375 8.41 -17.87 19.13
CA ALA A 375 7.03 -17.44 19.29
C ALA A 375 6.56 -17.50 20.76
N ARG A 376 6.91 -18.55 21.50
CA ARG A 376 6.59 -18.67 22.93
C ARG A 376 7.31 -17.62 23.78
N LEU A 377 8.57 -17.31 23.46
CA LEU A 377 9.31 -16.25 24.14
C LEU A 377 8.68 -14.87 23.87
N LEU A 378 8.28 -14.60 22.63
CA LEU A 378 7.59 -13.36 22.28
C LEU A 378 6.22 -13.25 22.97
N LEU A 379 5.48 -14.34 23.05
CA LEU A 379 4.21 -14.41 23.79
C LEU A 379 4.42 -14.06 25.27
N ALA A 380 5.39 -14.69 25.92
CA ALA A 380 5.70 -14.44 27.33
C ALA A 380 6.16 -13.00 27.57
N TYR A 381 7.06 -12.48 26.73
CA TYR A 381 7.53 -11.10 26.81
C TYR A 381 6.38 -10.09 26.62
N SER A 382 5.53 -10.29 25.63
CA SER A 382 4.40 -9.40 25.36
C SER A 382 3.33 -9.48 26.44
N SER A 383 3.13 -10.63 27.09
CA SER A 383 2.19 -10.81 28.21
C SER A 383 2.59 -10.05 29.47
N GLN A 384 3.87 -9.67 29.59
CA GLN A 384 4.38 -8.83 30.69
C GLN A 384 4.38 -7.33 30.31
N GLY A 385 3.66 -6.93 29.26
CA GLY A 385 3.65 -5.54 28.79
C GLY A 385 4.93 -5.13 28.05
N GLY A 386 5.77 -6.08 27.63
CA GLY A 386 7.02 -5.84 26.91
C GLY A 386 6.80 -5.10 25.59
N ARG A 387 7.44 -3.93 25.44
CA ARG A 387 7.39 -3.12 24.23
C ARG A 387 8.53 -3.48 23.28
N GLY A 388 8.26 -3.50 21.95
CA GLY A 388 9.30 -3.71 20.94
C GLY A 388 9.53 -5.18 20.55
N ALA A 389 8.69 -6.11 20.99
CA ALA A 389 8.74 -7.53 20.59
C ALA A 389 8.85 -7.72 19.07
N TRP A 390 8.22 -6.84 18.28
CA TRP A 390 8.26 -6.83 16.83
C TRP A 390 9.68 -6.67 16.25
N ARG A 391 10.60 -5.97 16.97
CA ARG A 391 11.99 -5.80 16.53
C ARG A 391 12.75 -7.13 16.57
N PHE A 392 12.53 -7.92 17.61
CA PHE A 392 13.07 -9.27 17.72
C PHE A 392 12.49 -10.19 16.66
N ALA A 393 11.19 -10.13 16.45
CA ALA A 393 10.53 -10.91 15.40
C ALA A 393 11.06 -10.55 14.01
N ALA A 394 11.26 -9.26 13.72
CA ALA A 394 11.83 -8.79 12.46
C ALA A 394 13.27 -9.27 12.24
N LEU A 395 14.11 -9.25 13.29
CA LEU A 395 15.47 -9.80 13.22
C LEU A 395 15.43 -11.31 12.95
N TRP A 396 14.59 -12.05 13.67
CA TRP A 396 14.45 -13.49 13.49
C TRP A 396 14.01 -13.85 12.06
N THR A 397 13.02 -13.14 11.52
CA THR A 397 12.54 -13.37 10.15
C THR A 397 13.61 -13.11 9.07
N ARG A 398 14.55 -12.21 9.34
CA ARG A 398 15.70 -11.95 8.43
C ARG A 398 16.77 -13.01 8.51
N LEU A 399 16.89 -13.72 9.63
CA LEU A 399 17.90 -14.75 9.85
C LEU A 399 17.44 -16.12 9.37
N ARG A 400 16.16 -16.27 9.01
CA ARG A 400 15.53 -17.51 8.52
C ARG A 400 15.22 -17.41 7.05
#